data_a5f80f0085a4c0646b59f72f2cf88c71
#
_entry.id   a5f80f0085a4c0646b59f72f2cf88c71
#
_cell.length_a   1.000
_cell.length_b   1.000
_cell.length_c   1.000
_cell.angle_alpha   90.00
_cell.angle_beta   90.00
_cell.angle_gamma   90.00
#
_symmetry.space_group_name_H-M   'P 1'
#
loop_
_entity.id
_entity.type
_entity.pdbx_description
1 polymer ?
#
loop_
_entity_poly.entity_id
_entity_poly.type
_entity_poly.pdbx_seq_one_letter_code
_entity_poly.pdbx_strand_id
1 'polypeptide(L)'
;MAAHFALFTITITLLIAVAVAEIRSTQIRSDSRSTIPFDEFGYTHMGRLNLTVTDISFSAQKTPLSQLGFFLCTLDAWVHVLEQLQEGEIHCPLESNLMQKVFTFDQLEPSTREFSTSFIVPDANQFTLAFANCMPNLEVSMNVHSVMYNFNPKTGELDFLSTGKTALPVIYLLFFIVYVLLGAVWIYTLYRKRLTVYKVHFFMLAVLILKALDLLCEAEDKSYIKRTGTAHGWDVLFYIFSFLKGITLFTLIVLIGTGWSFVKPYLQDKEKKVLMIVIPLQVVANVAQVVIDETGPFGESSYTWKQVFLLVDIVCCCAVLFPIMWSIKNLREAAKTDGKAAVNLMKLTLFRQYYIIVVCYIYFTRVVVYGLEIITSYRYQWTSVVAAELATLAFYVFTGYNFRPKVHNPYFAIDDEEEEAASEALKLEDEFEL
;
A
#
# COMPACT_ATOMS: atom_id res chain seq x y z
N MET A 1 -4.85 -25.07 -16.08
CA MET A 1 -3.83 -24.22 -16.70
C MET A 1 -4.44 -23.13 -17.60
N ALA A 2 -5.27 -23.45 -18.59
CA ALA A 2 -5.88 -22.44 -19.50
C ALA A 2 -6.73 -21.38 -18.77
N ALA A 3 -7.55 -21.75 -17.77
CA ALA A 3 -8.35 -20.82 -17.00
C ALA A 3 -7.49 -19.87 -16.11
N HIS A 4 -6.37 -20.36 -15.58
CA HIS A 4 -5.45 -19.53 -14.82
C HIS A 4 -4.65 -18.56 -15.71
N PHE A 5 -4.35 -18.98 -16.94
CA PHE A 5 -3.69 -18.11 -17.91
C PHE A 5 -4.66 -17.03 -18.44
N ALA A 6 -5.92 -17.37 -18.66
CA ALA A 6 -6.96 -16.43 -19.05
C ALA A 6 -7.24 -15.41 -17.93
N LEU A 7 -7.31 -15.85 -16.66
CA LEU A 7 -7.47 -14.96 -15.51
C LEU A 7 -6.26 -14.01 -15.36
N PHE A 8 -5.05 -14.52 -15.56
CA PHE A 8 -3.80 -13.74 -15.52
C PHE A 8 -3.71 -12.72 -16.65
N THR A 9 -4.14 -13.08 -17.87
CA THR A 9 -4.19 -12.14 -19.00
C THR A 9 -5.29 -11.09 -18.81
N ILE A 10 -6.45 -11.45 -18.26
CA ILE A 10 -7.54 -10.50 -17.94
C ILE A 10 -7.10 -9.54 -16.83
N THR A 11 -6.40 -10.01 -15.79
CA THR A 11 -5.86 -9.12 -14.74
C THR A 11 -4.77 -8.19 -15.28
N ILE A 12 -3.88 -8.65 -16.14
CA ILE A 12 -2.87 -7.79 -16.78
C ILE A 12 -3.52 -6.77 -17.71
N THR A 13 -4.52 -7.15 -18.52
CA THR A 13 -5.21 -6.21 -19.42
C THR A 13 -6.05 -5.19 -18.65
N LEU A 14 -6.65 -5.56 -17.51
CA LEU A 14 -7.31 -4.62 -16.61
C LEU A 14 -6.32 -3.65 -15.94
N LEU A 15 -5.14 -4.12 -15.53
CA LEU A 15 -4.08 -3.29 -14.96
C LEU A 15 -3.50 -2.30 -16.00
N ILE A 16 -3.37 -2.71 -17.25
CA ILE A 16 -2.86 -1.84 -18.34
C ILE A 16 -3.84 -0.70 -18.69
N ALA A 17 -5.14 -0.86 -18.40
CA ALA A 17 -6.18 0.10 -18.75
C ALA A 17 -6.28 1.30 -17.79
N VAL A 18 -5.52 1.33 -16.68
CA VAL A 18 -5.70 2.29 -15.58
C VAL A 18 -4.40 3.07 -15.26
N ALA A 19 -3.58 3.37 -16.25
CA ALA A 19 -2.42 4.24 -16.05
C ALA A 19 -2.87 5.70 -15.92
N VAL A 20 -3.04 6.19 -14.70
CA VAL A 20 -3.38 7.59 -14.40
C VAL A 20 -2.23 8.26 -13.64
N ALA A 21 -1.93 9.47 -14.08
CA ALA A 21 -0.89 10.36 -13.58
C ALA A 21 -1.45 11.37 -12.57
N GLU A 22 -0.59 12.15 -11.91
CA GLU A 22 -1.02 13.28 -11.08
C GLU A 22 -1.66 14.44 -11.90
N ILE A 23 -1.52 14.37 -13.22
CA ILE A 23 -2.37 15.13 -14.14
C ILE A 23 -3.66 14.34 -14.31
N ARG A 24 -4.71 14.70 -13.59
CA ARG A 24 -5.96 13.93 -13.61
C ARG A 24 -6.99 14.51 -14.57
N SER A 25 -7.64 13.60 -15.28
CA SER A 25 -8.79 13.87 -16.12
C SER A 25 -9.97 13.04 -15.61
N THR A 26 -10.92 13.71 -14.98
CA THR A 26 -12.09 13.07 -14.36
C THR A 26 -13.35 13.39 -15.16
N GLN A 27 -14.11 12.36 -15.51
CA GLN A 27 -15.43 12.52 -16.09
C GLN A 27 -16.50 12.42 -15.01
N ILE A 28 -17.28 13.48 -14.85
CA ILE A 28 -18.47 13.50 -14.02
C ILE A 28 -19.67 13.38 -14.95
N ARG A 29 -20.60 12.46 -14.65
CA ARG A 29 -21.82 12.26 -15.44
C ARG A 29 -23.03 12.16 -14.53
N SER A 30 -24.00 13.05 -14.75
CA SER A 30 -25.28 13.11 -14.03
C SER A 30 -25.11 12.99 -12.50
N ASP A 31 -24.16 13.74 -11.94
CA ASP A 31 -23.88 13.73 -10.50
C ASP A 31 -24.65 14.84 -9.81
N SER A 32 -25.42 14.48 -8.77
CA SER A 32 -26.27 15.40 -8.00
C SER A 32 -25.73 15.68 -6.59
N ARG A 33 -24.52 15.21 -6.27
CA ARG A 33 -23.91 15.44 -4.95
C ARG A 33 -23.64 16.92 -4.72
N SER A 34 -23.88 17.35 -3.47
CA SER A 34 -23.62 18.74 -3.06
C SER A 34 -22.13 19.11 -3.07
N THR A 35 -21.26 18.13 -2.86
CA THR A 35 -19.81 18.34 -2.90
C THR A 35 -19.12 17.12 -3.52
N ILE A 36 -18.27 17.36 -4.49
CA ILE A 36 -17.45 16.33 -5.14
C ILE A 36 -15.99 16.64 -4.84
N PRO A 37 -15.33 15.90 -3.94
CA PRO A 37 -13.92 16.08 -3.67
C PRO A 37 -13.09 15.50 -4.82
N PHE A 38 -11.98 16.17 -5.14
CA PHE A 38 -10.95 15.70 -6.05
C PHE A 38 -9.68 15.34 -5.26
N ASP A 39 -8.52 15.63 -5.80
CA ASP A 39 -7.26 15.25 -5.21
C ASP A 39 -6.83 16.22 -4.11
N GLU A 40 -6.08 15.65 -3.18
CA GLU A 40 -5.35 16.40 -2.16
C GLU A 40 -3.92 16.65 -2.62
N PHE A 41 -3.47 17.88 -2.48
CA PHE A 41 -2.12 18.26 -2.84
C PHE A 41 -1.48 19.19 -1.78
N GLY A 42 -0.25 18.85 -1.37
CA GLY A 42 0.55 19.68 -0.48
C GLY A 42 1.32 20.71 -1.27
N TYR A 43 0.93 21.97 -1.13
CA TYR A 43 1.57 23.10 -1.78
C TYR A 43 2.72 23.66 -0.95
N THR A 44 3.75 24.14 -1.65
CA THR A 44 4.74 25.08 -1.12
C THR A 44 4.24 26.51 -1.35
N HIS A 45 4.97 27.51 -0.84
CA HIS A 45 4.74 28.89 -1.24
C HIS A 45 4.90 29.01 -2.76
N MET A 46 3.91 29.61 -3.45
CA MET A 46 3.80 29.71 -4.90
C MET A 46 3.43 28.42 -5.65
N GLY A 47 2.69 27.52 -5.01
CA GLY A 47 2.04 26.42 -5.70
C GLY A 47 1.03 26.91 -6.73
N ARG A 48 0.77 26.09 -7.75
CA ARG A 48 -0.19 26.42 -8.82
C ARG A 48 -1.14 25.27 -9.08
N LEU A 49 -2.38 25.66 -9.37
CA LEU A 49 -3.42 24.78 -9.85
C LEU A 49 -3.86 25.27 -11.22
N ASN A 50 -3.69 24.46 -12.25
CA ASN A 50 -4.30 24.68 -13.55
C ASN A 50 -5.54 23.79 -13.64
N LEU A 51 -6.70 24.41 -13.81
CA LEU A 51 -7.98 23.74 -13.89
C LEU A 51 -8.61 24.01 -15.26
N THR A 52 -8.92 22.95 -16.00
CA THR A 52 -9.64 23.01 -17.26
C THR A 52 -10.90 22.17 -17.15
N VAL A 53 -12.05 22.74 -17.43
CA VAL A 53 -13.34 22.07 -17.39
C VAL A 53 -13.96 22.15 -18.77
N THR A 54 -14.36 21.01 -19.32
CA THR A 54 -14.95 20.90 -20.68
C THR A 54 -16.26 20.12 -20.62
N ASP A 55 -17.05 20.20 -21.70
CA ASP A 55 -18.30 19.47 -21.86
C ASP A 55 -19.32 19.71 -20.75
N ILE A 56 -19.41 20.95 -20.26
CA ILE A 56 -20.30 21.30 -19.14
C ILE A 56 -21.76 21.22 -19.60
N SER A 57 -22.57 20.44 -18.86
CA SER A 57 -24.01 20.34 -19.06
C SER A 57 -24.75 20.18 -17.71
N PHE A 58 -25.95 20.75 -17.67
CA PHE A 58 -26.81 20.74 -16.49
C PHE A 58 -28.19 20.17 -16.85
N SER A 59 -28.83 19.49 -15.92
CA SER A 59 -30.18 18.91 -16.09
C SER A 59 -31.27 20.01 -16.17
N ALA A 60 -31.04 21.22 -15.66
CA ALA A 60 -31.98 22.33 -15.65
C ALA A 60 -31.47 23.51 -16.51
N GLN A 61 -32.38 24.14 -17.28
CA GLN A 61 -32.05 25.23 -18.18
C GLN A 61 -31.87 26.60 -17.51
N LYS A 62 -32.39 26.82 -16.31
CA LYS A 62 -32.27 28.08 -15.53
C LYS A 62 -31.62 27.77 -14.18
N THR A 63 -30.32 27.72 -14.15
CA THR A 63 -29.54 27.52 -12.94
C THR A 63 -28.84 28.81 -12.53
N PRO A 64 -28.88 29.22 -11.25
CA PRO A 64 -28.03 30.28 -10.74
C PRO A 64 -26.59 29.77 -10.70
N LEU A 65 -25.82 30.09 -11.72
CA LEU A 65 -24.45 29.62 -11.96
C LEU A 65 -23.46 30.04 -10.85
N SER A 66 -23.81 31.03 -10.03
CA SER A 66 -23.01 31.47 -8.88
C SER A 66 -22.98 30.48 -7.72
N GLN A 67 -23.94 29.53 -7.69
CA GLN A 67 -24.00 28.47 -6.68
C GLN A 67 -23.26 27.17 -7.08
N LEU A 68 -22.58 27.22 -8.21
CA LEU A 68 -21.77 26.12 -8.73
C LEU A 68 -20.35 26.60 -8.90
N GLY A 69 -19.38 25.86 -8.41
CA GLY A 69 -17.98 26.25 -8.56
C GLY A 69 -16.98 25.31 -7.93
N PHE A 70 -15.72 25.59 -8.24
CA PHE A 70 -14.56 24.90 -7.70
C PHE A 70 -13.90 25.72 -6.61
N PHE A 71 -13.47 25.04 -5.56
CA PHE A 71 -12.77 25.65 -4.44
C PHE A 71 -11.64 24.77 -3.93
N LEU A 72 -10.67 25.38 -3.26
CA LEU A 72 -9.64 24.71 -2.48
C LEU A 72 -9.95 24.87 -1.00
N CYS A 73 -9.84 23.79 -0.25
CA CYS A 73 -10.02 23.80 1.20
C CYS A 73 -8.93 23.00 1.90
N THR A 74 -8.56 23.40 3.10
CA THR A 74 -7.80 22.55 4.03
C THR A 74 -8.77 21.67 4.83
N LEU A 75 -8.27 20.60 5.39
CA LEU A 75 -9.10 19.70 6.23
C LEU A 75 -9.75 20.44 7.40
N ASP A 76 -8.97 21.31 8.10
CA ASP A 76 -9.48 22.09 9.23
C ASP A 76 -10.58 23.05 8.80
N ALA A 77 -10.37 23.77 7.69
CA ALA A 77 -11.39 24.67 7.12
C ALA A 77 -12.66 23.90 6.74
N TRP A 78 -12.51 22.70 6.19
CA TRP A 78 -13.67 21.88 5.81
C TRP A 78 -14.50 21.46 7.02
N VAL A 79 -13.88 21.07 8.15
CA VAL A 79 -14.59 20.72 9.39
C VAL A 79 -15.42 21.92 9.88
N HIS A 80 -14.84 23.11 9.93
CA HIS A 80 -15.56 24.32 10.34
C HIS A 80 -16.72 24.69 9.39
N VAL A 81 -16.54 24.50 8.09
CA VAL A 81 -17.61 24.73 7.12
C VAL A 81 -18.74 23.73 7.25
N LEU A 82 -18.43 22.47 7.59
CA LEU A 82 -19.46 21.48 7.90
C LEU A 82 -20.27 21.86 9.15
N GLU A 83 -19.65 22.42 10.17
CA GLU A 83 -20.32 22.97 11.36
C GLU A 83 -21.25 24.11 10.96
N GLN A 84 -20.78 25.08 10.21
CA GLN A 84 -21.61 26.22 9.73
C GLN A 84 -22.80 25.78 8.86
N LEU A 85 -22.62 24.71 8.03
CA LEU A 85 -23.70 24.12 7.24
C LEU A 85 -24.74 23.41 8.14
N GLN A 86 -24.29 22.72 9.19
CA GLN A 86 -25.18 22.03 10.14
C GLN A 86 -25.96 23.01 11.04
N GLU A 87 -25.34 24.11 11.43
CA GLU A 87 -25.97 25.18 12.22
C GLU A 87 -26.88 26.06 11.37
N GLY A 88 -26.83 25.93 10.04
CA GLY A 88 -27.66 26.70 9.11
C GLY A 88 -27.20 28.16 8.92
N GLU A 89 -25.97 28.48 9.32
CA GLU A 89 -25.36 29.79 9.12
C GLU A 89 -25.09 30.06 7.64
N ILE A 90 -24.72 29.01 6.89
CA ILE A 90 -24.50 29.04 5.44
C ILE A 90 -25.29 27.92 4.78
N HIS A 91 -25.66 28.11 3.52
CA HIS A 91 -26.37 27.10 2.71
C HIS A 91 -25.47 26.46 1.65
N CYS A 92 -24.32 27.05 1.39
CA CYS A 92 -23.39 26.62 0.35
C CYS A 92 -21.93 26.74 0.85
N PRO A 93 -21.06 25.75 0.64
CA PRO A 93 -19.65 25.86 0.99
C PRO A 93 -18.97 27.07 0.32
N LEU A 94 -19.44 27.51 -0.85
CA LEU A 94 -18.91 28.68 -1.55
C LEU A 94 -19.20 30.01 -0.84
N GLU A 95 -20.13 30.07 0.12
CA GLU A 95 -20.43 31.27 0.89
C GLU A 95 -19.41 31.52 2.00
N SER A 96 -18.72 30.48 2.47
CA SER A 96 -17.74 30.60 3.54
C SER A 96 -16.47 31.31 3.09
N ASN A 97 -15.97 32.21 3.93
CA ASN A 97 -14.69 32.89 3.74
C ASN A 97 -13.47 31.98 3.97
N LEU A 98 -13.67 30.79 4.56
CA LEU A 98 -12.63 29.79 4.81
C LEU A 98 -12.25 29.03 3.53
N MET A 99 -13.08 29.11 2.48
CA MET A 99 -12.88 28.45 1.21
C MET A 99 -12.16 29.37 0.23
N GLN A 100 -11.09 28.87 -0.39
CA GLN A 100 -10.43 29.57 -1.49
C GLN A 100 -11.17 29.25 -2.81
N LYS A 101 -11.99 30.18 -3.28
CA LYS A 101 -12.74 30.03 -4.54
C LYS A 101 -11.76 30.05 -5.70
N VAL A 102 -11.73 29.00 -6.48
CA VAL A 102 -10.92 28.90 -7.70
C VAL A 102 -11.68 29.44 -8.89
N PHE A 103 -12.94 29.04 -9.00
CA PHE A 103 -13.80 29.39 -10.12
C PHE A 103 -15.27 29.14 -9.77
N THR A 104 -16.15 30.07 -10.21
CA THR A 104 -17.61 29.91 -10.16
C THR A 104 -18.20 29.99 -11.57
N PHE A 105 -19.25 29.23 -11.83
CA PHE A 105 -19.81 29.12 -13.18
C PHE A 105 -20.53 30.37 -13.68
N ASP A 106 -20.76 31.37 -12.84
CA ASP A 106 -21.21 32.71 -13.26
C ASP A 106 -20.17 33.47 -14.10
N GLN A 107 -18.88 33.04 -14.02
CA GLN A 107 -17.79 33.60 -14.83
C GLN A 107 -17.71 32.96 -16.23
N LEU A 108 -18.56 31.97 -16.53
CA LEU A 108 -18.64 31.35 -17.86
C LEU A 108 -19.33 32.28 -18.85
N GLU A 109 -18.71 32.45 -20.01
CA GLU A 109 -19.40 33.09 -21.12
C GLU A 109 -20.55 32.19 -21.62
N PRO A 110 -21.74 32.75 -21.93
CA PRO A 110 -22.93 31.97 -22.30
C PRO A 110 -22.77 31.07 -23.53
N SER A 111 -21.73 31.31 -24.34
CA SER A 111 -21.44 30.57 -25.57
C SER A 111 -20.39 29.48 -25.44
N THR A 112 -19.61 29.48 -24.35
CA THR A 112 -18.50 28.56 -24.15
C THR A 112 -18.88 27.45 -23.17
N ARG A 113 -18.64 26.19 -23.56
CA ARG A 113 -18.79 25.00 -22.68
C ARG A 113 -17.46 24.56 -22.07
N GLU A 114 -16.47 25.43 -22.18
CA GLU A 114 -15.11 25.17 -21.74
C GLU A 114 -14.60 26.33 -20.90
N PHE A 115 -13.84 26.00 -19.87
CA PHE A 115 -13.19 26.97 -19.02
C PHE A 115 -11.80 26.50 -18.67
N SER A 116 -10.82 27.39 -18.64
CA SER A 116 -9.47 27.12 -18.20
C SER A 116 -8.97 28.28 -17.34
N THR A 117 -8.45 27.96 -16.16
CA THR A 117 -7.86 28.92 -15.24
C THR A 117 -6.56 28.43 -14.63
N SER A 118 -5.68 29.36 -14.32
CA SER A 118 -4.47 29.10 -13.53
C SER A 118 -4.57 29.86 -12.21
N PHE A 119 -4.69 29.13 -11.13
CA PHE A 119 -4.83 29.66 -9.78
C PHE A 119 -3.49 29.55 -9.03
N ILE A 120 -3.04 30.63 -8.41
CA ILE A 120 -1.84 30.64 -7.59
C ILE A 120 -2.27 30.43 -6.13
N VAL A 121 -1.73 29.39 -5.49
CA VAL A 121 -1.98 29.10 -4.09
C VAL A 121 -0.94 29.83 -3.23
N PRO A 122 -1.34 30.85 -2.47
CA PRO A 122 -0.39 31.71 -1.75
C PRO A 122 0.20 31.01 -0.52
N ASP A 123 -0.59 30.13 0.10
CA ASP A 123 -0.26 29.53 1.39
C ASP A 123 0.32 28.12 1.21
N ALA A 124 1.41 27.86 1.95
CA ALA A 124 2.01 26.52 2.00
C ALA A 124 1.21 25.62 2.95
N ASN A 125 0.26 24.89 2.41
CA ASN A 125 -0.56 23.93 3.16
C ASN A 125 -1.03 22.79 2.25
N GLN A 126 -1.70 21.82 2.83
CA GLN A 126 -2.38 20.75 2.11
C GLN A 126 -3.81 21.22 1.78
N PHE A 127 -4.13 21.23 0.51
CA PHE A 127 -5.45 21.60 0.03
C PHE A 127 -6.08 20.46 -0.75
N THR A 128 -7.39 20.33 -0.57
CA THR A 128 -8.24 19.47 -1.39
C THR A 128 -8.97 20.33 -2.40
N LEU A 129 -8.86 19.99 -3.68
CA LEU A 129 -9.72 20.56 -4.71
C LEU A 129 -11.10 19.92 -4.62
N ALA A 130 -12.16 20.72 -4.57
CA ALA A 130 -13.53 20.23 -4.56
C ALA A 130 -14.44 21.06 -5.44
N PHE A 131 -15.49 20.42 -5.96
CA PHE A 131 -16.58 21.07 -6.66
C PHE A 131 -17.80 21.16 -5.74
N ALA A 132 -18.42 22.32 -5.65
CA ALA A 132 -19.68 22.54 -4.94
C ALA A 132 -20.85 22.64 -5.91
N ASN A 133 -21.90 21.88 -5.63
CA ASN A 133 -23.21 21.97 -6.24
C ASN A 133 -24.22 22.31 -5.13
N CYS A 134 -24.50 23.59 -4.96
CA CYS A 134 -25.40 24.06 -3.91
C CYS A 134 -26.87 24.06 -4.34
N MET A 135 -27.17 23.52 -5.52
CA MET A 135 -28.52 23.40 -6.05
C MET A 135 -29.12 22.04 -5.73
N PRO A 136 -30.25 21.97 -5.00
CA PRO A 136 -30.88 20.70 -4.74
C PRO A 136 -31.35 20.01 -6.02
N ASN A 137 -31.02 18.71 -6.18
CA ASN A 137 -31.43 17.86 -7.31
C ASN A 137 -30.91 18.31 -8.70
N LEU A 138 -29.90 19.16 -8.77
CA LEU A 138 -29.28 19.50 -10.02
C LEU A 138 -28.22 18.44 -10.37
N GLU A 139 -28.38 17.78 -11.52
CA GLU A 139 -27.37 16.88 -12.06
C GLU A 139 -26.40 17.68 -12.94
N VAL A 140 -25.10 17.46 -12.69
CA VAL A 140 -24.02 18.12 -13.42
C VAL A 140 -23.22 17.05 -14.16
N SER A 141 -22.92 17.30 -15.44
CA SER A 141 -21.97 16.50 -16.21
C SER A 141 -20.90 17.40 -16.78
N MET A 142 -19.62 16.99 -16.60
CA MET A 142 -18.47 17.74 -17.07
C MET A 142 -17.21 16.86 -17.10
N ASN A 143 -16.24 17.25 -17.92
CA ASN A 143 -14.90 16.69 -17.88
C ASN A 143 -13.98 17.69 -17.16
N VAL A 144 -13.35 17.24 -16.09
CA VAL A 144 -12.46 18.07 -15.27
C VAL A 144 -11.03 17.60 -15.47
N HIS A 145 -10.17 18.51 -15.89
CA HIS A 145 -8.73 18.29 -16.01
C HIS A 145 -8.00 19.21 -15.04
N SER A 146 -7.40 18.61 -14.02
CA SER A 146 -6.66 19.32 -12.96
C SER A 146 -5.18 18.99 -13.02
N VAL A 147 -4.34 20.03 -12.96
CA VAL A 147 -2.89 19.90 -12.88
C VAL A 147 -2.40 20.72 -11.70
N MET A 148 -1.87 20.05 -10.70
CA MET A 148 -1.34 20.66 -9.48
C MET A 148 0.18 20.52 -9.45
N TYR A 149 0.89 21.59 -9.15
CA TYR A 149 2.34 21.57 -9.08
C TYR A 149 2.90 22.66 -8.18
N ASN A 150 4.08 22.39 -7.66
CA ASN A 150 4.90 23.33 -6.92
C ASN A 150 5.93 23.98 -7.85
N PHE A 151 6.18 25.25 -7.67
CA PHE A 151 7.17 25.99 -8.43
C PHE A 151 8.34 26.39 -7.52
N ASN A 152 9.56 26.03 -7.93
CA ASN A 152 10.75 26.47 -7.23
C ASN A 152 11.29 27.75 -7.90
N PRO A 153 11.15 28.92 -7.27
CA PRO A 153 11.56 30.19 -7.88
C PRO A 153 13.08 30.30 -8.05
N LYS A 154 13.88 29.49 -7.34
CA LYS A 154 15.36 29.53 -7.42
C LYS A 154 15.91 28.72 -8.59
N THR A 155 15.32 27.57 -8.88
CA THR A 155 15.78 26.67 -9.95
C THR A 155 14.93 26.78 -11.23
N GLY A 156 13.73 27.37 -11.14
CA GLY A 156 12.76 27.43 -12.23
C GLY A 156 12.08 26.07 -12.51
N GLU A 157 12.34 25.07 -11.68
CA GLU A 157 11.82 23.72 -11.87
C GLU A 157 10.39 23.59 -11.36
N LEU A 158 9.59 22.81 -12.08
CA LEU A 158 8.26 22.38 -11.68
C LEU A 158 8.38 21.06 -10.93
N ASP A 159 7.68 20.94 -9.81
CA ASP A 159 7.55 19.71 -9.05
C ASP A 159 6.08 19.33 -8.98
N PHE A 160 5.71 18.28 -9.70
CA PHE A 160 4.33 17.78 -9.73
C PHE A 160 4.00 16.88 -8.55
N LEU A 161 4.95 16.53 -7.70
CA LEU A 161 4.68 15.79 -6.47
C LEU A 161 4.27 16.73 -5.34
N SER A 162 3.29 16.28 -4.55
CA SER A 162 2.95 16.90 -3.27
C SER A 162 4.19 17.05 -2.38
N THR A 163 4.30 18.17 -1.66
CA THR A 163 5.47 18.53 -0.84
C THR A 163 5.96 17.39 0.05
N GLY A 164 5.05 16.62 0.65
CA GLY A 164 5.42 15.48 1.50
C GLY A 164 5.98 14.28 0.74
N LYS A 165 5.85 14.24 -0.58
CA LYS A 165 6.28 13.13 -1.45
C LYS A 165 7.51 13.46 -2.30
N THR A 166 7.95 14.72 -2.32
CA THR A 166 9.06 15.21 -3.16
C THR A 166 10.38 14.45 -2.94
N ALA A 167 10.63 13.93 -1.72
CA ALA A 167 11.83 13.17 -1.37
C ALA A 167 11.76 11.68 -1.75
N LEU A 168 10.58 11.13 -2.05
CA LEU A 168 10.37 9.70 -2.26
C LEU A 168 11.25 9.08 -3.37
N PRO A 169 11.48 9.71 -4.54
CA PRO A 169 12.34 9.12 -5.56
C PRO A 169 13.74 8.78 -5.05
N VAL A 170 14.33 9.69 -4.26
CA VAL A 170 15.66 9.50 -3.69
C VAL A 170 15.64 8.44 -2.59
N ILE A 171 14.61 8.42 -1.76
CA ILE A 171 14.43 7.46 -0.67
C ILE A 171 14.34 6.04 -1.25
N TYR A 172 13.48 5.82 -2.23
CA TYR A 172 13.33 4.51 -2.88
C TYR A 172 14.62 4.06 -3.59
N LEU A 173 15.33 4.98 -4.25
CA LEU A 173 16.62 4.67 -4.87
C LEU A 173 17.68 4.25 -3.82
N LEU A 174 17.72 4.92 -2.67
CA LEU A 174 18.64 4.54 -1.58
C LEU A 174 18.30 3.13 -1.06
N PHE A 175 17.04 2.82 -0.80
CA PHE A 175 16.63 1.48 -0.39
C PHE A 175 16.90 0.44 -1.48
N PHE A 176 16.69 0.75 -2.76
CA PHE A 176 17.06 -0.12 -3.87
C PHE A 176 18.54 -0.53 -3.80
N ILE A 177 19.43 0.44 -3.63
CA ILE A 177 20.88 0.17 -3.50
C ILE A 177 21.16 -0.77 -2.31
N VAL A 178 20.53 -0.51 -1.16
CA VAL A 178 20.68 -1.36 0.05
C VAL A 178 20.22 -2.80 -0.24
N TYR A 179 19.07 -3.00 -0.91
CA TYR A 179 18.58 -4.34 -1.24
C TYR A 179 19.44 -5.05 -2.28
N VAL A 180 20.01 -4.34 -3.24
CA VAL A 180 20.98 -4.89 -4.20
C VAL A 180 22.24 -5.39 -3.48
N LEU A 181 22.77 -4.60 -2.54
CA LEU A 181 23.92 -5.00 -1.72
C LEU A 181 23.59 -6.23 -0.86
N LEU A 182 22.41 -6.25 -0.23
CA LEU A 182 21.94 -7.38 0.55
C LEU A 182 21.80 -8.64 -0.32
N GLY A 183 21.27 -8.51 -1.53
CA GLY A 183 21.19 -9.58 -2.54
C GLY A 183 22.57 -10.12 -2.94
N ALA A 184 23.53 -9.23 -3.16
CA ALA A 184 24.92 -9.61 -3.49
C ALA A 184 25.57 -10.41 -2.33
N VAL A 185 25.40 -9.95 -1.09
CA VAL A 185 25.87 -10.69 0.12
C VAL A 185 25.20 -12.04 0.22
N TRP A 186 23.89 -12.13 -0.10
CA TRP A 186 23.16 -13.39 -0.06
C TRP A 186 23.65 -14.36 -1.13
N ILE A 187 23.83 -13.91 -2.37
CA ILE A 187 24.41 -14.72 -3.47
C ILE A 187 25.81 -15.23 -3.10
N TYR A 188 26.66 -14.35 -2.55
CA TYR A 188 27.99 -14.75 -2.09
C TYR A 188 27.91 -15.83 -1.00
N THR A 189 26.97 -15.70 -0.06
CA THR A 189 26.75 -16.69 1.01
C THR A 189 26.29 -18.04 0.43
N LEU A 190 25.38 -18.05 -0.52
CA LEU A 190 24.92 -19.26 -1.21
C LEU A 190 26.06 -19.93 -2.00
N TYR A 191 26.86 -19.14 -2.71
CA TYR A 191 28.01 -19.67 -3.47
C TYR A 191 29.04 -20.32 -2.55
N ARG A 192 29.39 -19.66 -1.45
CA ARG A 192 30.40 -20.16 -0.49
C ARG A 192 29.94 -21.44 0.23
N LYS A 193 28.62 -21.57 0.49
CA LYS A 193 28.05 -22.66 1.28
C LYS A 193 27.14 -23.58 0.47
N ARG A 194 27.45 -23.78 -0.79
CA ARG A 194 26.62 -24.51 -1.78
C ARG A 194 26.20 -25.93 -1.35
N LEU A 195 26.94 -26.59 -0.46
CA LEU A 195 26.64 -27.94 0.03
C LEU A 195 25.49 -27.99 1.06
N THR A 196 25.18 -26.85 1.68
CA THR A 196 24.13 -26.73 2.72
C THR A 196 22.94 -25.88 2.24
N VAL A 197 22.81 -25.67 0.95
CA VAL A 197 21.76 -24.84 0.35
C VAL A 197 20.51 -25.67 0.10
N TYR A 198 19.37 -25.20 0.62
CA TYR A 198 18.03 -25.77 0.38
C TYR A 198 17.25 -24.90 -0.63
N LYS A 199 16.16 -25.44 -1.18
CA LYS A 199 15.30 -24.74 -2.15
C LYS A 199 14.75 -23.41 -1.61
N VAL A 200 14.47 -23.32 -0.30
CA VAL A 200 13.96 -22.10 0.33
C VAL A 200 14.95 -20.94 0.27
N HIS A 201 16.27 -21.19 0.26
CA HIS A 201 17.26 -20.13 0.13
C HIS A 201 17.22 -19.45 -1.24
N PHE A 202 16.92 -20.20 -2.31
CA PHE A 202 16.68 -19.62 -3.65
C PHE A 202 15.38 -18.82 -3.67
N PHE A 203 14.37 -19.27 -2.92
CA PHE A 203 13.12 -18.54 -2.79
C PHE A 203 13.33 -17.20 -2.05
N MET A 204 14.17 -17.19 -1.00
CA MET A 204 14.58 -15.97 -0.31
C MET A 204 15.33 -15.00 -1.24
N LEU A 205 16.20 -15.52 -2.13
CA LEU A 205 16.86 -14.72 -3.15
C LEU A 205 15.86 -14.10 -4.13
N ALA A 206 14.87 -14.87 -4.58
CA ALA A 206 13.82 -14.37 -5.46
C ALA A 206 13.02 -13.21 -4.83
N VAL A 207 12.67 -13.32 -3.53
CA VAL A 207 12.00 -12.25 -2.80
C VAL A 207 12.85 -10.98 -2.73
N LEU A 208 14.17 -11.10 -2.50
CA LEU A 208 15.09 -9.96 -2.48
C LEU A 208 15.18 -9.27 -3.86
N ILE A 209 15.26 -10.05 -4.93
CA ILE A 209 15.32 -9.53 -6.31
C ILE A 209 14.01 -8.80 -6.65
N LEU A 210 12.85 -9.41 -6.34
CA LEU A 210 11.55 -8.79 -6.60
C LEU A 210 11.37 -7.51 -5.79
N LYS A 211 11.84 -7.47 -4.54
CA LYS A 211 11.80 -6.24 -3.72
C LYS A 211 12.70 -5.15 -4.29
N ALA A 212 13.89 -5.49 -4.78
CA ALA A 212 14.77 -4.52 -5.42
C ALA A 212 14.14 -3.94 -6.70
N LEU A 213 13.55 -4.79 -7.55
CA LEU A 213 12.87 -4.35 -8.77
C LEU A 213 11.65 -3.47 -8.47
N ASP A 214 10.86 -3.82 -7.48
CA ASP A 214 9.74 -3.03 -6.97
C ASP A 214 10.19 -1.61 -6.59
N LEU A 215 11.23 -1.48 -5.77
CA LEU A 215 11.78 -0.19 -5.34
C LEU A 215 12.37 0.63 -6.48
N LEU A 216 13.01 -0.02 -7.45
CA LEU A 216 13.51 0.66 -8.64
C LEU A 216 12.37 1.23 -9.47
N CYS A 217 11.34 0.43 -9.74
CA CYS A 217 10.18 0.88 -10.51
C CYS A 217 9.44 2.02 -9.79
N GLU A 218 9.30 1.94 -8.48
CA GLU A 218 8.66 2.99 -7.68
C GLU A 218 9.51 4.28 -7.65
N ALA A 219 10.84 4.16 -7.58
CA ALA A 219 11.74 5.32 -7.66
C ALA A 219 11.61 6.04 -9.01
N GLU A 220 11.60 5.29 -10.11
CA GLU A 220 11.43 5.84 -11.46
C GLU A 220 10.02 6.40 -11.66
N ASP A 221 8.97 5.70 -11.20
CA ASP A 221 7.60 6.20 -11.23
C ASP A 221 7.49 7.58 -10.58
N LYS A 222 7.91 7.72 -9.33
CA LYS A 222 7.88 8.98 -8.62
C LYS A 222 8.81 10.04 -9.23
N SER A 223 9.93 9.64 -9.82
CA SER A 223 10.85 10.56 -10.51
C SER A 223 10.24 11.12 -11.80
N TYR A 224 9.55 10.30 -12.58
CA TYR A 224 8.84 10.74 -13.79
C TYR A 224 7.66 11.63 -13.43
N ILE A 225 6.80 11.23 -12.49
CA ILE A 225 5.68 12.05 -12.01
C ILE A 225 6.21 13.42 -11.54
N LYS A 226 7.28 13.45 -10.75
CA LYS A 226 7.89 14.69 -10.26
C LYS A 226 8.22 15.68 -11.38
N ARG A 227 8.71 15.19 -12.53
CA ARG A 227 9.20 16.03 -13.64
C ARG A 227 8.13 16.34 -14.68
N THR A 228 7.26 15.39 -14.97
CA THR A 228 6.32 15.46 -16.10
C THR A 228 4.85 15.48 -15.69
N GLY A 229 4.56 15.17 -14.42
CA GLY A 229 3.20 14.99 -13.93
C GLY A 229 2.57 13.63 -14.33
N THR A 230 3.29 12.77 -15.07
CA THR A 230 2.77 11.49 -15.57
C THR A 230 3.77 10.35 -15.33
N ALA A 231 3.26 9.17 -15.03
CA ALA A 231 4.08 7.98 -14.71
C ALA A 231 4.72 7.31 -15.93
N HIS A 232 4.25 7.59 -17.15
CA HIS A 232 4.75 7.03 -18.43
C HIS A 232 4.86 5.50 -18.47
N GLY A 233 3.99 4.78 -17.72
CA GLY A 233 3.97 3.32 -17.69
C GLY A 233 4.87 2.68 -16.62
N TRP A 234 5.63 3.44 -15.85
CA TRP A 234 6.39 2.93 -14.70
C TRP A 234 5.48 2.46 -13.55
N ASP A 235 4.31 3.08 -13.40
CA ASP A 235 3.22 2.67 -12.53
C ASP A 235 2.81 1.22 -12.77
N VAL A 236 2.62 0.82 -14.03
CA VAL A 236 2.24 -0.56 -14.38
C VAL A 236 3.34 -1.55 -13.96
N LEU A 237 4.61 -1.22 -14.22
CA LEU A 237 5.73 -2.07 -13.81
C LEU A 237 5.83 -2.16 -12.28
N PHE A 238 5.66 -1.04 -11.59
CA PHE A 238 5.61 -1.00 -10.13
C PHE A 238 4.50 -1.92 -9.59
N TYR A 239 3.26 -1.83 -10.10
CA TYR A 239 2.15 -2.68 -9.65
C TYR A 239 2.42 -4.16 -9.91
N ILE A 240 3.02 -4.52 -11.05
CA ILE A 240 3.38 -5.91 -11.36
C ILE A 240 4.42 -6.44 -10.36
N PHE A 241 5.52 -5.70 -10.13
CA PHE A 241 6.55 -6.16 -9.20
C PHE A 241 6.09 -6.14 -7.74
N SER A 242 5.30 -5.16 -7.33
CA SER A 242 4.69 -5.09 -6.01
C SER A 242 3.79 -6.28 -5.73
N PHE A 243 2.97 -6.65 -6.70
CA PHE A 243 2.12 -7.83 -6.66
C PHE A 243 2.93 -9.13 -6.54
N LEU A 244 3.92 -9.34 -7.42
CA LEU A 244 4.79 -10.52 -7.39
C LEU A 244 5.56 -10.62 -6.08
N LYS A 245 6.13 -9.50 -5.61
CA LYS A 245 6.80 -9.40 -4.31
C LYS A 245 5.87 -9.79 -3.16
N GLY A 246 4.65 -9.27 -3.16
CA GLY A 246 3.67 -9.55 -2.10
C GLY A 246 3.33 -11.04 -2.00
N ILE A 247 2.98 -11.68 -3.12
CA ILE A 247 2.68 -13.12 -3.15
C ILE A 247 3.90 -13.95 -2.75
N THR A 248 5.08 -13.61 -3.28
CA THR A 248 6.31 -14.38 -3.04
C THR A 248 6.75 -14.26 -1.59
N LEU A 249 6.71 -13.06 -1.00
CA LEU A 249 7.02 -12.85 0.42
C LEU A 249 6.04 -13.61 1.32
N PHE A 250 4.77 -13.52 1.03
CA PHE A 250 3.73 -14.21 1.76
C PHE A 250 3.92 -15.73 1.71
N THR A 251 4.17 -16.26 0.51
CA THR A 251 4.47 -17.69 0.32
C THR A 251 5.72 -18.11 1.11
N LEU A 252 6.77 -17.28 1.11
CA LEU A 252 7.99 -17.51 1.87
C LEU A 252 7.70 -17.60 3.37
N ILE A 253 6.92 -16.68 3.92
CA ILE A 253 6.54 -16.68 5.35
C ILE A 253 5.83 -17.98 5.73
N VAL A 254 4.87 -18.43 4.91
CA VAL A 254 4.17 -19.70 5.14
C VAL A 254 5.11 -20.88 5.01
N LEU A 255 5.95 -20.93 3.99
CA LEU A 255 6.89 -22.04 3.78
C LEU A 255 7.88 -22.17 4.94
N ILE A 256 8.44 -21.08 5.42
CA ILE A 256 9.30 -21.07 6.60
C ILE A 256 8.48 -21.47 7.83
N GLY A 257 7.31 -20.84 8.02
CA GLY A 257 6.46 -21.09 9.18
C GLY A 257 5.99 -22.55 9.30
N THR A 258 5.75 -23.24 8.18
CA THR A 258 5.38 -24.66 8.18
C THR A 258 6.59 -25.61 8.25
N GLY A 259 7.81 -25.07 8.22
CA GLY A 259 9.04 -25.85 8.21
C GLY A 259 9.26 -26.62 6.90
N TRP A 260 8.64 -26.18 5.79
CA TRP A 260 8.85 -26.80 4.50
C TRP A 260 10.31 -26.69 4.06
N SER A 261 10.81 -27.76 3.41
CA SER A 261 12.21 -27.89 2.97
C SER A 261 13.24 -28.10 4.10
N PHE A 262 12.90 -27.83 5.35
CA PHE A 262 13.78 -28.01 6.50
C PHE A 262 13.40 -29.26 7.33
N VAL A 263 12.10 -29.33 7.68
CA VAL A 263 11.55 -30.39 8.56
C VAL A 263 10.76 -31.40 7.75
N LYS A 264 10.09 -30.95 6.68
CA LYS A 264 9.22 -31.79 5.85
C LYS A 264 9.53 -31.59 4.36
N PRO A 265 9.70 -32.66 3.57
CA PRO A 265 9.97 -32.56 2.13
C PRO A 265 8.73 -32.18 1.31
N TYR A 266 7.52 -32.28 1.90
CA TYR A 266 6.24 -32.00 1.24
C TYR A 266 5.30 -31.19 2.14
N LEU A 267 4.45 -30.38 1.52
CA LEU A 267 3.44 -29.59 2.19
C LEU A 267 2.24 -30.50 2.55
N GLN A 268 1.72 -30.35 3.77
CA GLN A 268 0.51 -31.07 4.18
C GLN A 268 -0.71 -30.50 3.42
N ASP A 269 -1.75 -31.34 3.27
CA ASP A 269 -2.96 -30.94 2.53
C ASP A 269 -3.71 -29.77 3.17
N LYS A 270 -3.63 -29.61 4.50
CA LYS A 270 -4.20 -28.46 5.21
C LYS A 270 -3.45 -27.16 4.89
N GLU A 271 -2.13 -27.21 4.83
CA GLU A 271 -1.28 -26.07 4.49
C GLU A 271 -1.48 -25.64 3.02
N LYS A 272 -1.61 -26.62 2.10
CA LYS A 272 -1.95 -26.35 0.69
C LYS A 272 -3.32 -25.69 0.56
N LYS A 273 -4.33 -26.14 1.32
CA LYS A 273 -5.68 -25.55 1.30
C LYS A 273 -5.65 -24.09 1.75
N VAL A 274 -4.92 -23.78 2.81
CA VAL A 274 -4.78 -22.39 3.29
C VAL A 274 -4.13 -21.52 2.23
N LEU A 275 -3.02 -21.94 1.63
CA LEU A 275 -2.36 -21.22 0.55
C LEU A 275 -3.30 -21.03 -0.67
N MET A 276 -4.07 -22.05 -1.04
CA MET A 276 -5.02 -21.97 -2.16
C MET A 276 -6.16 -20.99 -1.92
N ILE A 277 -6.52 -20.68 -0.68
CA ILE A 277 -7.56 -19.70 -0.34
C ILE A 277 -6.94 -18.30 -0.17
N VAL A 278 -5.86 -18.22 0.57
CA VAL A 278 -5.30 -16.92 0.99
C VAL A 278 -4.59 -16.21 -0.17
N ILE A 279 -3.88 -16.94 -1.04
CA ILE A 279 -3.22 -16.31 -2.21
C ILE A 279 -4.22 -15.63 -3.14
N PRO A 280 -5.31 -16.27 -3.60
CA PRO A 280 -6.31 -15.58 -4.42
C PRO A 280 -6.99 -14.41 -3.70
N LEU A 281 -7.26 -14.53 -2.40
CA LEU A 281 -7.85 -13.45 -1.62
C LEU A 281 -6.91 -12.24 -1.52
N GLN A 282 -5.61 -12.46 -1.32
CA GLN A 282 -4.59 -11.43 -1.32
C GLN A 282 -4.46 -10.75 -2.70
N VAL A 283 -4.57 -11.55 -3.77
CA VAL A 283 -4.62 -11.02 -5.15
C VAL A 283 -5.79 -10.06 -5.33
N VAL A 284 -6.99 -10.47 -4.91
CA VAL A 284 -8.19 -9.62 -5.00
C VAL A 284 -8.03 -8.35 -4.17
N ALA A 285 -7.51 -8.46 -2.95
CA ALA A 285 -7.28 -7.31 -2.08
C ALA A 285 -6.28 -6.31 -2.70
N ASN A 286 -5.16 -6.79 -3.26
CA ASN A 286 -4.17 -5.95 -3.92
C ASN A 286 -4.73 -5.26 -5.18
N VAL A 287 -5.46 -5.99 -6.03
CA VAL A 287 -6.11 -5.41 -7.22
C VAL A 287 -7.12 -4.35 -6.82
N ALA A 288 -7.93 -4.62 -5.81
CA ALA A 288 -8.91 -3.66 -5.32
C ALA A 288 -8.24 -2.40 -4.73
N GLN A 289 -7.12 -2.56 -4.01
CA GLN A 289 -6.35 -1.43 -3.51
C GLN A 289 -5.84 -0.54 -4.65
N VAL A 290 -5.25 -1.15 -5.70
CA VAL A 290 -4.80 -0.42 -6.90
C VAL A 290 -5.96 0.34 -7.56
N VAL A 291 -7.11 -0.31 -7.75
CA VAL A 291 -8.29 0.33 -8.35
C VAL A 291 -8.75 1.52 -7.51
N ILE A 292 -8.77 1.41 -6.19
CA ILE A 292 -9.18 2.50 -5.30
C ILE A 292 -8.17 3.65 -5.35
N ASP A 293 -6.87 3.35 -5.34
CA ASP A 293 -5.82 4.37 -5.36
C ASP A 293 -5.82 5.14 -6.69
N GLU A 294 -6.12 4.46 -7.79
CA GLU A 294 -6.22 5.08 -9.13
C GLU A 294 -7.55 5.82 -9.37
N THR A 295 -8.67 5.33 -8.79
CA THR A 295 -9.98 5.95 -9.01
C THR A 295 -10.14 7.24 -8.19
N GLY A 296 -9.33 7.43 -7.15
CA GLY A 296 -9.39 8.60 -6.27
C GLY A 296 -10.63 8.64 -5.37
N PRO A 297 -10.85 9.74 -4.63
CA PRO A 297 -11.94 9.89 -3.67
C PRO A 297 -13.30 10.21 -4.29
N PHE A 298 -13.49 10.07 -5.60
CA PHE A 298 -14.72 10.50 -6.31
C PHE A 298 -15.95 9.67 -6.01
N GLY A 299 -15.78 8.39 -5.63
CA GLY A 299 -16.91 7.52 -5.31
C GLY A 299 -17.51 7.82 -3.95
N GLU A 300 -18.84 7.84 -3.86
CA GLU A 300 -19.58 8.04 -2.61
C GLU A 300 -19.20 7.03 -1.52
N SER A 301 -18.67 5.88 -1.90
CA SER A 301 -18.26 4.78 -1.02
C SER A 301 -16.74 4.50 -1.02
N SER A 302 -15.92 5.31 -1.68
CA SER A 302 -14.47 5.05 -1.84
C SER A 302 -13.75 4.92 -0.50
N TYR A 303 -14.07 5.79 0.48
CA TYR A 303 -13.50 5.73 1.83
C TYR A 303 -13.87 4.43 2.56
N THR A 304 -15.13 4.01 2.46
CA THR A 304 -15.62 2.76 3.07
C THR A 304 -14.95 1.54 2.45
N TRP A 305 -14.75 1.54 1.13
CA TRP A 305 -14.07 0.45 0.44
C TRP A 305 -12.59 0.35 0.83
N LYS A 306 -11.88 1.47 1.00
CA LYS A 306 -10.50 1.47 1.53
C LYS A 306 -10.41 0.79 2.89
N GLN A 307 -11.33 1.10 3.81
CA GLN A 307 -11.37 0.46 5.13
C GLN A 307 -11.71 -1.03 5.05
N VAL A 308 -12.65 -1.41 4.18
CA VAL A 308 -13.02 -2.83 3.97
C VAL A 308 -11.83 -3.62 3.43
N PHE A 309 -11.10 -3.10 2.45
CA PHE A 309 -9.93 -3.80 1.90
C PHE A 309 -8.77 -3.86 2.88
N LEU A 310 -8.52 -2.82 3.67
CA LEU A 310 -7.55 -2.88 4.76
C LEU A 310 -7.91 -3.97 5.78
N LEU A 311 -9.20 -4.08 6.15
CA LEU A 311 -9.68 -5.13 7.03
C LEU A 311 -9.48 -6.52 6.42
N VAL A 312 -9.80 -6.70 5.14
CA VAL A 312 -9.59 -7.97 4.40
C VAL A 312 -8.10 -8.33 4.40
N ASP A 313 -7.21 -7.39 4.14
CA ASP A 313 -5.76 -7.62 4.16
C ASP A 313 -5.26 -8.07 5.55
N ILE A 314 -5.71 -7.42 6.62
CA ILE A 314 -5.41 -7.81 8.00
C ILE A 314 -5.95 -9.22 8.30
N VAL A 315 -7.17 -9.54 7.90
CA VAL A 315 -7.77 -10.87 8.09
C VAL A 315 -6.99 -11.94 7.32
N CYS A 316 -6.55 -11.66 6.09
CA CYS A 316 -5.68 -12.56 5.33
C CYS A 316 -4.36 -12.83 6.06
N CYS A 317 -3.72 -11.79 6.58
CA CYS A 317 -2.49 -11.91 7.35
C CYS A 317 -2.69 -12.75 8.62
N CYS A 318 -3.79 -12.56 9.35
CA CYS A 318 -4.13 -13.36 10.52
C CYS A 318 -4.43 -14.82 10.17
N ALA A 319 -5.13 -15.05 9.06
CA ALA A 319 -5.48 -16.41 8.60
C ALA A 319 -4.25 -17.28 8.31
N VAL A 320 -3.12 -16.67 7.94
CA VAL A 320 -1.85 -17.37 7.73
C VAL A 320 -1.23 -17.86 9.04
N LEU A 321 -1.39 -17.08 10.09
CA LEU A 321 -0.81 -17.44 11.40
C LEU A 321 -1.60 -18.55 12.09
N PHE A 322 -2.90 -18.67 11.80
CA PHE A 322 -3.78 -19.65 12.46
C PHE A 322 -3.35 -21.12 12.26
N PRO A 323 -3.05 -21.63 11.05
CA PRO A 323 -2.59 -23.00 10.85
C PRO A 323 -1.27 -23.29 11.56
N ILE A 324 -0.41 -22.29 11.66
CA ILE A 324 0.90 -22.40 12.31
C ILE A 324 0.70 -22.61 13.82
N MET A 325 -0.12 -21.74 14.44
CA MET A 325 -0.44 -21.85 15.86
C MET A 325 -1.15 -23.18 16.19
N TRP A 326 -2.06 -23.59 15.33
CA TRP A 326 -2.77 -24.85 15.50
C TRP A 326 -1.86 -26.07 15.31
N SER A 327 -0.92 -26.04 14.37
CA SER A 327 0.08 -27.10 14.18
C SER A 327 0.97 -27.25 15.43
N ILE A 328 1.40 -26.13 16.04
CA ILE A 328 2.18 -26.16 17.28
C ILE A 328 1.36 -26.78 18.42
N LYS A 329 0.10 -26.39 18.59
CA LYS A 329 -0.78 -26.94 19.62
C LYS A 329 -0.99 -28.45 19.47
N ASN A 330 -1.33 -28.92 18.26
CA ASN A 330 -1.54 -30.33 18.00
C ASN A 330 -0.27 -31.20 18.22
N LEU A 331 0.90 -30.63 17.87
CA LEU A 331 2.19 -31.31 18.11
C LEU A 331 2.56 -31.35 19.61
N ARG A 332 2.22 -30.31 20.37
CA ARG A 332 2.40 -30.31 21.83
C ARG A 332 1.55 -31.38 22.51
N GLU A 333 0.30 -31.55 22.05
CA GLU A 333 -0.57 -32.64 22.56
C GLU A 333 -0.03 -34.04 22.19
N ALA A 334 0.48 -34.21 20.96
CA ALA A 334 1.05 -35.48 20.51
C ALA A 334 2.41 -35.80 21.16
N ALA A 335 3.20 -34.79 21.52
CA ALA A 335 4.49 -34.95 22.17
C ALA A 335 4.40 -35.55 23.58
N LYS A 336 3.25 -35.42 24.25
CA LYS A 336 3.00 -36.05 25.55
C LYS A 336 2.88 -37.58 25.46
N THR A 337 2.65 -38.10 24.26
CA THR A 337 2.38 -39.54 24.05
C THR A 337 3.48 -40.25 23.26
N ASP A 338 4.33 -39.56 22.51
CA ASP A 338 5.32 -40.16 21.61
C ASP A 338 6.61 -39.31 21.56
N GLY A 339 7.77 -39.92 21.87
CA GLY A 339 9.08 -39.27 21.89
C GLY A 339 9.51 -38.66 20.56
N LYS A 340 9.09 -39.22 19.40
CA LYS A 340 9.34 -38.61 18.07
C LYS A 340 8.54 -37.31 17.84
N ALA A 341 7.39 -37.19 18.49
CA ALA A 341 6.59 -35.97 18.44
C ALA A 341 7.23 -34.86 19.30
N ALA A 342 7.97 -35.19 20.36
CA ALA A 342 8.70 -34.23 21.19
C ALA A 342 9.80 -33.49 20.39
N VAL A 343 10.57 -34.22 19.57
CA VAL A 343 11.59 -33.62 18.67
C VAL A 343 10.99 -32.66 17.67
N ASN A 344 9.84 -33.02 17.05
CA ASN A 344 9.14 -32.16 16.13
C ASN A 344 8.56 -30.94 16.84
N LEU A 345 8.15 -31.06 18.11
CA LEU A 345 7.68 -29.92 18.90
C LEU A 345 8.83 -28.96 19.21
N MET A 346 10.03 -29.47 19.57
CA MET A 346 11.19 -28.60 19.79
C MET A 346 11.55 -27.81 18.52
N LYS A 347 11.60 -28.48 17.37
CA LYS A 347 11.82 -27.80 16.10
C LYS A 347 10.80 -26.66 15.86
N LEU A 348 9.53 -26.91 16.16
CA LEU A 348 8.48 -25.89 16.04
C LEU A 348 8.58 -24.78 17.10
N THR A 349 9.07 -25.10 18.29
CA THR A 349 9.30 -24.12 19.36
C THR A 349 10.44 -23.15 18.99
N LEU A 350 11.49 -23.64 18.29
CA LEU A 350 12.54 -22.78 17.72
C LEU A 350 11.96 -21.74 16.74
N PHE A 351 10.90 -22.09 16.02
CA PHE A 351 10.22 -21.16 15.12
C PHE A 351 9.33 -20.14 15.85
N ARG A 352 9.06 -20.31 17.15
CA ARG A 352 8.21 -19.37 17.93
C ARG A 352 8.71 -17.92 17.83
N GLN A 353 10.02 -17.71 17.97
CA GLN A 353 10.62 -16.39 17.83
C GLN A 353 10.37 -15.78 16.43
N TYR A 354 10.50 -16.61 15.40
CA TYR A 354 10.21 -16.19 14.03
C TYR A 354 8.75 -15.76 13.86
N TYR A 355 7.79 -16.51 14.42
CA TYR A 355 6.36 -16.15 14.34
C TYR A 355 6.06 -14.85 15.06
N ILE A 356 6.64 -14.61 16.23
CA ILE A 356 6.47 -13.34 16.94
C ILE A 356 6.95 -12.18 16.07
N ILE A 357 8.10 -12.33 15.42
CA ILE A 357 8.64 -11.28 14.56
C ILE A 357 7.79 -11.09 13.30
N VAL A 358 7.25 -12.16 12.70
CA VAL A 358 6.30 -12.06 11.59
C VAL A 358 5.05 -11.27 12.02
N VAL A 359 4.48 -11.58 13.19
CA VAL A 359 3.32 -10.85 13.73
C VAL A 359 3.66 -9.38 13.97
N CYS A 360 4.80 -9.10 14.63
CA CYS A 360 5.26 -7.74 14.85
C CYS A 360 5.47 -6.97 13.55
N TYR A 361 6.06 -7.61 12.54
CA TYR A 361 6.26 -7.03 11.21
C TYR A 361 4.94 -6.67 10.53
N ILE A 362 3.98 -7.61 10.50
CA ILE A 362 2.65 -7.40 9.91
C ILE A 362 1.94 -6.25 10.64
N TYR A 363 1.90 -6.32 11.98
CA TYR A 363 1.25 -5.28 12.79
C TYR A 363 1.89 -3.90 12.55
N PHE A 364 3.23 -3.83 12.57
CA PHE A 364 3.94 -2.59 12.34
C PHE A 364 3.64 -2.01 10.96
N THR A 365 3.79 -2.80 9.90
CA THR A 365 3.62 -2.33 8.52
C THR A 365 2.17 -2.01 8.15
N ARG A 366 1.17 -2.60 8.83
CA ARG A 366 -0.24 -2.37 8.51
C ARG A 366 -0.91 -1.36 9.43
N VAL A 367 -0.60 -1.40 10.73
CA VAL A 367 -1.28 -0.57 11.72
C VAL A 367 -0.44 0.65 12.10
N VAL A 368 0.83 0.44 12.46
CA VAL A 368 1.68 1.55 12.94
C VAL A 368 2.00 2.52 11.81
N VAL A 369 2.35 2.02 10.63
CA VAL A 369 2.65 2.86 9.46
C VAL A 369 1.43 3.67 9.04
N TYR A 370 0.24 3.05 8.99
CA TYR A 370 -1.01 3.75 8.71
C TYR A 370 -1.31 4.84 9.76
N GLY A 371 -1.09 4.52 11.05
CA GLY A 371 -1.22 5.51 12.12
C GLY A 371 -0.21 6.67 11.98
N LEU A 372 1.02 6.38 11.57
CA LEU A 372 2.03 7.41 11.27
C LEU A 372 1.59 8.31 10.10
N GLU A 373 1.01 7.74 9.06
CA GLU A 373 0.52 8.49 7.90
C GLU A 373 -0.58 9.49 8.29
N ILE A 374 -1.48 9.11 9.18
CA ILE A 374 -2.56 9.98 9.68
C ILE A 374 -2.02 11.09 10.60
N ILE A 375 -1.09 10.76 11.50
CA ILE A 375 -0.61 11.70 12.54
C ILE A 375 0.43 12.66 11.97
N THR A 376 1.18 12.24 10.95
CA THR A 376 2.29 13.01 10.41
C THR A 376 1.79 14.18 9.56
N SER A 377 2.34 15.39 9.81
CA SER A 377 2.07 16.56 8.98
C SER A 377 2.35 16.29 7.50
N TYR A 378 1.56 16.87 6.62
CA TYR A 378 1.64 16.71 5.17
C TYR A 378 3.06 16.90 4.59
N ARG A 379 3.92 17.69 5.22
CA ARG A 379 5.31 17.91 4.79
C ARG A 379 6.23 16.70 5.02
N TYR A 380 5.89 15.84 5.98
CA TYR A 380 6.73 14.72 6.42
C TYR A 380 6.12 13.36 6.10
N GLN A 381 5.18 13.27 5.17
CA GLN A 381 4.55 12.01 4.75
C GLN A 381 5.58 10.94 4.29
N TRP A 382 6.72 11.37 3.76
CA TRP A 382 7.82 10.47 3.40
C TRP A 382 8.35 9.65 4.58
N THR A 383 8.15 10.09 5.83
CA THR A 383 8.64 9.38 7.03
C THR A 383 7.90 8.07 7.28
N SER A 384 6.61 7.99 6.95
CA SER A 384 5.82 6.75 7.04
C SER A 384 6.37 5.69 6.09
N VAL A 385 6.76 6.11 4.88
CA VAL A 385 7.38 5.23 3.88
C VAL A 385 8.75 4.74 4.37
N VAL A 386 9.59 5.62 4.90
CA VAL A 386 10.90 5.24 5.49
C VAL A 386 10.70 4.25 6.64
N ALA A 387 9.72 4.47 7.51
CA ALA A 387 9.44 3.55 8.62
C ALA A 387 9.02 2.15 8.10
N ALA A 388 8.16 2.10 7.08
CA ALA A 388 7.74 0.84 6.44
C ALA A 388 8.91 0.11 5.79
N GLU A 389 9.76 0.82 5.05
CA GLU A 389 10.91 0.22 4.37
C GLU A 389 11.99 -0.25 5.36
N LEU A 390 12.24 0.50 6.45
CA LEU A 390 13.15 0.07 7.52
C LEU A 390 12.63 -1.18 8.23
N ALA A 391 11.34 -1.26 8.54
CA ALA A 391 10.75 -2.45 9.14
C ALA A 391 10.87 -3.67 8.21
N THR A 392 10.63 -3.47 6.92
CA THR A 392 10.77 -4.52 5.91
C THR A 392 12.22 -4.98 5.77
N LEU A 393 13.17 -4.05 5.74
CA LEU A 393 14.59 -4.33 5.70
C LEU A 393 15.04 -5.12 6.94
N ALA A 394 14.63 -4.67 8.13
CA ALA A 394 14.92 -5.36 9.39
C ALA A 394 14.37 -6.80 9.39
N PHE A 395 13.14 -7.00 8.91
CA PHE A 395 12.53 -8.31 8.77
C PHE A 395 13.32 -9.21 7.79
N TYR A 396 13.77 -8.69 6.65
CA TYR A 396 14.54 -9.46 5.67
C TYR A 396 15.92 -9.83 6.19
N VAL A 397 16.61 -8.88 6.85
CA VAL A 397 17.93 -9.14 7.47
C VAL A 397 17.80 -10.18 8.58
N PHE A 398 16.79 -10.06 9.45
CA PHE A 398 16.52 -11.01 10.51
C PHE A 398 16.24 -12.42 9.95
N THR A 399 15.35 -12.53 8.97
CA THR A 399 15.01 -13.80 8.31
C THR A 399 16.26 -14.40 7.64
N GLY A 400 17.00 -13.58 6.89
CA GLY A 400 18.25 -14.03 6.26
C GLY A 400 19.30 -14.49 7.25
N TYR A 401 19.46 -13.80 8.38
CA TYR A 401 20.43 -14.19 9.41
C TYR A 401 20.09 -15.52 10.08
N ASN A 402 18.84 -15.72 10.46
CA ASN A 402 18.39 -16.93 11.15
C ASN A 402 18.36 -18.15 10.23
N PHE A 403 17.90 -17.98 9.00
CA PHE A 403 17.75 -19.06 8.03
C PHE A 403 18.91 -19.15 7.03
N ARG A 404 20.09 -18.59 7.36
CA ARG A 404 21.27 -18.73 6.50
C ARG A 404 21.78 -20.18 6.45
N PRO A 405 22.35 -20.61 5.33
CA PRO A 405 22.92 -21.95 5.22
C PRO A 405 24.11 -22.12 6.18
N LYS A 406 23.98 -23.00 7.16
CA LYS A 406 25.02 -23.43 8.13
C LYS A 406 25.04 -24.95 8.21
N VAL A 407 26.19 -25.53 8.49
CA VAL A 407 26.34 -26.99 8.68
C VAL A 407 25.55 -27.45 9.93
N HIS A 408 25.62 -26.68 11.02
CA HIS A 408 24.85 -26.89 12.27
C HIS A 408 23.97 -25.64 12.47
N ASN A 409 22.81 -25.60 11.85
CA ASN A 409 21.82 -24.58 12.14
C ASN A 409 20.66 -25.25 12.90
N PRO A 410 20.33 -24.81 14.12
CA PRO A 410 19.30 -25.45 14.95
C PRO A 410 17.92 -25.47 14.29
N TYR A 411 17.69 -24.58 13.30
CA TYR A 411 16.47 -24.59 12.47
C TYR A 411 16.44 -25.72 11.43
N PHE A 412 17.59 -26.35 11.11
CA PHE A 412 17.70 -27.32 9.99
C PHE A 412 18.05 -28.75 10.44
N ALA A 413 18.89 -28.89 11.46
CA ALA A 413 19.29 -30.18 11.99
C ALA A 413 19.42 -30.07 13.51
N ILE A 414 18.92 -31.02 14.18
CA ILE A 414 19.17 -31.25 15.63
C ILE A 414 20.06 -32.49 15.71
N ASP A 415 21.20 -32.36 16.34
CA ASP A 415 22.06 -33.50 16.64
C ASP A 415 21.42 -34.37 17.75
N ASP A 416 21.74 -35.65 17.78
CA ASP A 416 21.14 -36.63 18.74
C ASP A 416 21.31 -36.20 20.20
N GLU A 417 22.41 -35.49 20.54
CA GLU A 417 22.65 -34.94 21.90
C GLU A 417 21.71 -33.75 22.22
N GLU A 418 21.36 -32.90 21.23
CA GLU A 418 20.37 -31.84 21.41
C GLU A 418 18.95 -32.40 21.48
N GLU A 419 18.70 -33.57 20.86
CA GLU A 419 17.44 -34.31 20.91
C GLU A 419 17.18 -34.86 22.33
N GLU A 420 18.20 -35.43 23.01
CA GLU A 420 18.11 -35.89 24.38
C GLU A 420 17.91 -34.71 25.35
N ALA A 421 18.70 -33.65 25.24
CA ALA A 421 18.60 -32.47 26.09
C ALA A 421 17.22 -31.79 25.96
N ALA A 422 16.64 -31.78 24.76
CA ALA A 422 15.31 -31.25 24.50
C ALA A 422 14.19 -32.09 25.13
N SER A 423 14.33 -33.40 25.08
CA SER A 423 13.34 -34.30 25.70
C SER A 423 13.36 -34.18 27.23
N GLU A 424 14.55 -33.92 27.80
CA GLU A 424 14.74 -33.72 29.22
C GLU A 424 14.22 -32.38 29.71
N ALA A 425 14.44 -31.31 28.94
CA ALA A 425 13.90 -29.97 29.22
C ALA A 425 12.36 -29.93 29.17
N LEU A 426 11.74 -30.66 28.25
CA LEU A 426 10.28 -30.76 28.16
C LEU A 426 9.67 -31.53 29.34
N LYS A 427 10.39 -32.57 29.85
CA LYS A 427 9.96 -33.28 31.05
C LYS A 427 10.03 -32.39 32.29
N LEU A 428 11.05 -31.56 32.40
CA LEU A 428 11.20 -30.59 33.48
C LEU A 428 10.13 -29.46 33.42
N GLU A 429 9.76 -28.97 32.24
CA GLU A 429 8.66 -28.00 32.12
C GLU A 429 7.29 -28.60 32.54
N ASP A 430 7.01 -29.85 32.20
CA ASP A 430 5.76 -30.52 32.61
C ASP A 430 5.75 -30.84 34.14
N GLU A 431 6.90 -31.02 34.80
CA GLU A 431 7.00 -31.13 36.26
C GLU A 431 6.77 -29.80 37.00
N PHE A 432 7.04 -28.66 36.37
CA PHE A 432 6.80 -27.33 36.95
C PHE A 432 5.39 -26.80 36.70
N GLU A 433 4.61 -27.38 35.79
CA GLU A 433 3.22 -27.00 35.53
C GLU A 433 2.19 -27.82 36.34
N LEU A 434 2.62 -28.80 37.15
CA LEU A 434 1.84 -29.58 38.10
C LEU A 434 2.02 -29.04 39.52
#